data_f6b2c44a2b213594364c8d0e94fdc284
#
_entry.id   f6b2c44a2b213594364c8d0e94fdc284
#
_cell.length_a   1.000
_cell.length_b   1.000
_cell.length_c   1.000
_cell.angle_alpha   90.00
_cell.angle_beta   90.00
_cell.angle_gamma   90.00
#
_symmetry.space_group_name_H-M   'P 1'
#
loop_
_entity.id
_entity.type
_entity.pdbx_description
1 polymer ?
#
loop_
_entity_poly.entity_id
_entity_poly.type
_entity_poly.pdbx_seq_one_letter_code
_entity_poly.pdbx_strand_id
1 'polypeptide(L)'
;MTETKRAAKGTYWKKIVAILTAGWIAIWIYRTSLTPIYSTLSAYFGGVSNAQLGLISSFYFLGYVVMQIPSGLLVDRFGQKRVIIPGFSLFALGVVCVMLSREIAMMYAGSVVAGIGCGTFYGCAYSLTAENVPKENKSLSTAIVNSGMAVGSGIGLISSSYLVGNGIIPWQGMMVAVLVVIVCMLFVFSRVIRSKEEADELRDASLPAPEGKTDIHALFRPQMVSAYILYFSTMYAYYLIDTWLPNFLETERGFAGTAVGVASSLVFFAAIPGALVFSRLADKMPDRKVSIIIALELIAAAMLLFMITTGNQALLVIGIVAYGFFGKLAVEPIIISWLSGYASGGSVATMYGFFNFFGMMSSVVAPTITGALSDATGTKLWGFYLAIAIILIGTLVFFLVNRKHQGQKA
;
A
#
# COMPACT_ATOMS: atom_id res chain seq x y z
N MET A 1 22.97 -32.50 10.38
CA MET A 1 22.98 -31.31 9.46
C MET A 1 24.38 -30.72 9.53
N THR A 2 25.18 -30.76 8.46
CA THR A 2 26.54 -30.27 8.41
C THR A 2 26.60 -28.76 8.68
N GLU A 3 27.65 -28.27 9.36
CA GLU A 3 27.87 -26.83 9.69
C GLU A 3 27.72 -25.90 8.48
N THR A 4 28.13 -26.36 7.30
CA THR A 4 27.96 -25.65 6.03
C THR A 4 26.47 -25.39 5.65
N LYS A 5 25.56 -26.32 5.96
CA LYS A 5 24.11 -26.15 5.73
C LYS A 5 23.50 -25.18 6.76
N ARG A 6 24.04 -25.09 7.97
CA ARG A 6 23.63 -24.15 9.01
C ARG A 6 24.07 -22.71 8.68
N ALA A 7 25.28 -22.53 8.17
CA ALA A 7 25.79 -21.23 7.73
C ALA A 7 25.06 -20.69 6.49
N ALA A 8 24.74 -21.58 5.52
CA ALA A 8 23.95 -21.22 4.33
C ALA A 8 22.51 -20.82 4.67
N LYS A 9 21.90 -21.41 5.71
CA LYS A 9 20.57 -21.03 6.22
C LYS A 9 20.63 -19.68 6.95
N GLY A 10 21.74 -19.38 7.64
CA GLY A 10 21.95 -18.16 8.41
C GLY A 10 22.05 -16.86 7.59
N THR A 11 22.36 -16.96 6.29
CA THR A 11 22.50 -15.77 5.41
C THR A 11 21.37 -15.65 4.40
N TYR A 12 20.66 -16.75 4.07
CA TYR A 12 19.61 -16.76 3.04
C TYR A 12 18.44 -15.82 3.38
N TRP A 13 17.96 -15.81 4.62
CA TRP A 13 16.86 -14.97 5.02
C TRP A 13 17.14 -13.47 4.84
N LYS A 14 18.40 -13.03 5.03
CA LYS A 14 18.79 -11.63 4.77
C LYS A 14 18.68 -11.29 3.30
N LYS A 15 19.05 -12.23 2.39
CA LYS A 15 18.86 -12.07 0.95
C LYS A 15 17.39 -11.98 0.60
N ILE A 16 16.53 -12.82 1.20
CA ILE A 16 15.08 -12.77 1.00
C ILE A 16 14.52 -11.41 1.43
N VAL A 17 14.84 -10.91 2.61
CA VAL A 17 14.41 -9.59 3.07
C VAL A 17 14.84 -8.49 2.09
N ALA A 18 16.09 -8.50 1.65
CA ALA A 18 16.62 -7.49 0.72
C ALA A 18 15.87 -7.49 -0.64
N ILE A 19 15.68 -8.68 -1.25
CA ILE A 19 15.00 -8.76 -2.55
C ILE A 19 13.51 -8.46 -2.46
N LEU A 20 12.85 -8.79 -1.35
CA LEU A 20 11.44 -8.44 -1.14
C LEU A 20 11.26 -6.94 -0.91
N THR A 21 12.18 -6.31 -0.18
CA THR A 21 12.21 -4.84 -0.05
C THR A 21 12.40 -4.19 -1.43
N ALA A 22 13.36 -4.66 -2.23
CA ALA A 22 13.58 -4.18 -3.59
C ALA A 22 12.37 -4.42 -4.51
N GLY A 23 11.67 -5.54 -4.34
CA GLY A 23 10.42 -5.82 -5.06
C GLY A 23 9.31 -4.82 -4.75
N TRP A 24 9.12 -4.49 -3.47
CA TRP A 24 8.20 -3.41 -3.09
C TRP A 24 8.63 -2.06 -3.64
N ILE A 25 9.92 -1.73 -3.60
CA ILE A 25 10.44 -0.49 -4.21
C ILE A 25 10.06 -0.44 -5.69
N ALA A 26 10.30 -1.50 -6.46
CA ALA A 26 9.97 -1.57 -7.89
C ALA A 26 8.47 -1.35 -8.16
N ILE A 27 7.60 -2.02 -7.39
CA ILE A 27 6.15 -1.90 -7.51
C ILE A 27 5.71 -0.46 -7.23
N TRP A 28 6.20 0.15 -6.14
CA TRP A 28 5.76 1.48 -5.73
C TRP A 28 6.36 2.60 -6.58
N ILE A 29 7.54 2.42 -7.17
CA ILE A 29 8.04 3.33 -8.22
C ILE A 29 7.04 3.42 -9.37
N TYR A 30 6.56 2.28 -9.90
CA TYR A 30 5.55 2.29 -10.96
C TYR A 30 4.27 2.99 -10.52
N ARG A 31 3.73 2.61 -9.36
CA ARG A 31 2.44 3.12 -8.86
C ARG A 31 2.41 4.63 -8.73
N THR A 32 3.48 5.22 -8.24
CA THR A 32 3.54 6.66 -7.94
C THR A 32 4.19 7.49 -9.04
N SER A 33 4.75 6.87 -10.07
CA SER A 33 5.38 7.62 -11.17
C SER A 33 4.39 8.29 -12.12
N LEU A 34 3.15 7.82 -12.22
CA LEU A 34 2.14 8.42 -13.11
C LEU A 34 1.38 9.58 -12.45
N THR A 35 1.23 9.58 -11.12
CA THR A 35 0.36 10.55 -10.43
C THR A 35 0.85 12.00 -10.48
N PRO A 36 2.17 12.32 -10.40
CA PRO A 36 2.64 13.70 -10.49
C PRO A 36 2.61 14.26 -11.90
N ILE A 37 2.34 13.44 -12.91
CA ILE A 37 2.32 13.84 -14.32
C ILE A 37 0.92 13.73 -14.94
N TYR A 38 -0.12 13.74 -14.12
CA TYR A 38 -1.51 13.67 -14.59
C TYR A 38 -1.88 14.80 -15.54
N SER A 39 -1.36 16.01 -15.33
CA SER A 39 -1.53 17.14 -16.26
C SER A 39 -0.91 16.84 -17.63
N THR A 40 0.29 16.25 -17.66
CA THR A 40 0.97 15.80 -18.89
C THR A 40 0.19 14.71 -19.61
N LEU A 41 -0.33 13.72 -18.84
CA LEU A 41 -1.14 12.63 -19.40
C LEU A 41 -2.48 13.15 -19.96
N SER A 42 -3.13 14.10 -19.26
CA SER A 42 -4.35 14.72 -19.75
C SER A 42 -4.12 15.40 -21.10
N ALA A 43 -3.06 16.19 -21.21
CA ALA A 43 -2.69 16.86 -22.47
C ALA A 43 -2.37 15.84 -23.58
N TYR A 44 -1.63 14.77 -23.26
CA TYR A 44 -1.25 13.74 -24.23
C TYR A 44 -2.47 12.99 -24.81
N PHE A 45 -3.48 12.71 -24.00
CA PHE A 45 -4.72 12.02 -24.42
C PHE A 45 -5.85 12.96 -24.88
N GLY A 46 -5.54 14.23 -25.21
CA GLY A 46 -6.49 15.17 -25.78
C GLY A 46 -7.42 15.85 -24.77
N GLY A 47 -6.99 16.02 -23.52
CA GLY A 47 -7.73 16.72 -22.48
C GLY A 47 -8.72 15.81 -21.74
N VAL A 48 -8.30 14.60 -21.39
CA VAL A 48 -9.11 13.67 -20.59
C VAL A 48 -9.43 14.25 -19.21
N SER A 49 -10.59 13.91 -18.68
CA SER A 49 -11.09 14.41 -17.39
C SER A 49 -10.32 13.84 -16.19
N ASN A 50 -10.46 14.46 -15.01
CA ASN A 50 -9.88 13.95 -13.77
C ASN A 50 -10.44 12.57 -13.39
N ALA A 51 -11.74 12.33 -13.62
CA ALA A 51 -12.33 11.00 -13.43
C ALA A 51 -11.62 9.94 -14.27
N GLN A 52 -11.33 10.26 -15.55
CA GLN A 52 -10.61 9.37 -16.45
C GLN A 52 -9.16 9.13 -16.01
N LEU A 53 -8.49 10.15 -15.49
CA LEU A 53 -7.15 10.00 -14.90
C LEU A 53 -7.19 9.13 -13.63
N GLY A 54 -8.17 9.33 -12.76
CA GLY A 54 -8.38 8.52 -11.57
C GLY A 54 -8.63 7.04 -11.87
N LEU A 55 -9.31 6.74 -12.99
CA LEU A 55 -9.53 5.36 -13.46
C LEU A 55 -8.22 4.61 -13.74
N ILE A 56 -7.12 5.28 -14.10
CA ILE A 56 -5.82 4.62 -14.29
C ILE A 56 -5.41 3.90 -13.01
N SER A 57 -5.44 4.60 -11.86
CA SER A 57 -5.15 4.01 -10.55
C SER A 57 -6.21 3.01 -10.13
N SER A 58 -7.50 3.30 -10.33
CA SER A 58 -8.60 2.41 -9.96
C SER A 58 -8.52 1.06 -10.68
N PHE A 59 -8.23 1.03 -11.97
CA PHE A 59 -8.06 -0.21 -12.74
C PHE A 59 -6.82 -0.99 -12.33
N TYR A 60 -5.73 -0.30 -12.01
CA TYR A 60 -4.55 -0.97 -11.44
C TYR A 60 -4.89 -1.67 -10.13
N PHE A 61 -5.55 -0.97 -9.20
CA PHE A 61 -5.93 -1.53 -7.91
C PHE A 61 -6.98 -2.62 -8.03
N LEU A 62 -7.91 -2.51 -8.97
CA LEU A 62 -8.87 -3.57 -9.26
C LEU A 62 -8.15 -4.87 -9.63
N GLY A 63 -7.21 -4.82 -10.57
CA GLY A 63 -6.40 -5.98 -10.94
C GLY A 63 -5.61 -6.53 -9.74
N TYR A 64 -5.01 -5.65 -8.94
CA TYR A 64 -4.26 -5.99 -7.75
C TYR A 64 -5.11 -6.72 -6.70
N VAL A 65 -6.28 -6.17 -6.36
CA VAL A 65 -7.19 -6.73 -5.34
C VAL A 65 -7.76 -8.07 -5.77
N VAL A 66 -8.19 -8.17 -7.02
CA VAL A 66 -8.72 -9.44 -7.58
C VAL A 66 -7.67 -10.56 -7.50
N MET A 67 -6.40 -10.24 -7.70
CA MET A 67 -5.34 -11.25 -7.70
C MET A 67 -4.82 -11.61 -6.29
N GLN A 68 -5.10 -10.82 -5.26
CA GLN A 68 -4.60 -11.08 -3.90
C GLN A 68 -5.00 -12.46 -3.36
N ILE A 69 -6.28 -12.83 -3.47
CA ILE A 69 -6.78 -14.13 -2.98
C ILE A 69 -6.26 -15.29 -3.86
N PRO A 70 -6.41 -15.25 -5.19
CA PRO A 70 -5.84 -16.28 -6.06
C PRO A 70 -4.34 -16.49 -5.88
N SER A 71 -3.57 -15.41 -5.66
CA SER A 71 -2.12 -15.51 -5.49
C SER A 71 -1.71 -16.37 -4.29
N GLY A 72 -2.43 -16.27 -3.17
CA GLY A 72 -2.20 -17.12 -2.00
C GLY A 72 -2.38 -18.61 -2.34
N LEU A 73 -3.50 -18.97 -3.00
CA LEU A 73 -3.78 -20.34 -3.42
C LEU A 73 -2.74 -20.86 -4.43
N LEU A 74 -2.29 -20.00 -5.34
CA LEU A 74 -1.25 -20.36 -6.31
C LEU A 74 0.09 -20.60 -5.62
N VAL A 75 0.44 -19.79 -4.61
CA VAL A 75 1.66 -19.94 -3.81
C VAL A 75 1.65 -21.28 -3.06
N ASP A 76 0.54 -21.62 -2.42
CA ASP A 76 0.40 -22.88 -1.68
C ASP A 76 0.55 -24.09 -2.61
N ARG A 77 -0.01 -24.00 -3.82
CA ARG A 77 0.02 -25.10 -4.80
C ARG A 77 1.35 -25.23 -5.53
N PHE A 78 1.90 -24.13 -6.05
CA PHE A 78 3.04 -24.12 -6.98
C PHE A 78 4.34 -23.61 -6.37
N GLY A 79 4.30 -23.01 -5.16
CA GLY A 79 5.42 -22.36 -4.50
C GLY A 79 5.67 -20.94 -5.02
N GLN A 80 6.41 -20.17 -4.23
CA GLN A 80 6.60 -18.73 -4.42
C GLN A 80 7.30 -18.38 -5.73
N LYS A 81 8.34 -19.13 -6.12
CA LYS A 81 9.11 -18.87 -7.34
C LYS A 81 8.26 -18.99 -8.61
N ARG A 82 7.41 -20.02 -8.68
CA ARG A 82 6.52 -20.28 -9.83
C ARG A 82 5.34 -19.33 -9.90
N VAL A 83 5.11 -18.51 -8.88
CA VAL A 83 4.06 -17.49 -8.87
C VAL A 83 4.63 -16.10 -9.09
N ILE A 84 5.73 -15.74 -8.41
CA ILE A 84 6.29 -14.39 -8.48
C ILE A 84 6.91 -14.07 -9.85
N ILE A 85 7.55 -15.06 -10.52
CA ILE A 85 8.19 -14.82 -11.82
C ILE A 85 7.13 -14.55 -12.90
N PRO A 86 6.12 -15.41 -13.14
CA PRO A 86 5.04 -15.08 -14.07
C PRO A 86 4.29 -13.81 -13.68
N GLY A 87 4.07 -13.57 -12.39
CA GLY A 87 3.43 -12.34 -11.88
C GLY A 87 4.20 -11.09 -12.30
N PHE A 88 5.51 -11.03 -12.03
CA PHE A 88 6.34 -9.91 -12.45
C PHE A 88 6.51 -9.81 -13.96
N SER A 89 6.48 -10.93 -14.70
CA SER A 89 6.44 -10.91 -16.17
C SER A 89 5.15 -10.28 -16.69
N LEU A 90 4.02 -10.58 -16.06
CA LEU A 90 2.73 -9.97 -16.37
C LEU A 90 2.72 -8.48 -15.98
N PHE A 91 3.35 -8.13 -14.86
CA PHE A 91 3.56 -6.74 -14.47
C PHE A 91 4.35 -5.98 -15.54
N ALA A 92 5.49 -6.52 -16.00
CA ALA A 92 6.28 -5.94 -17.08
C ALA A 92 5.45 -5.76 -18.36
N LEU A 93 4.65 -6.76 -18.74
CA LEU A 93 3.75 -6.67 -19.89
C LEU A 93 2.73 -5.56 -19.74
N GLY A 94 2.12 -5.41 -18.54
CA GLY A 94 1.20 -4.33 -18.24
C GLY A 94 1.86 -2.96 -18.38
N VAL A 95 3.09 -2.80 -17.89
CA VAL A 95 3.87 -1.55 -18.04
C VAL A 95 4.20 -1.27 -19.50
N VAL A 96 4.53 -2.28 -20.31
CA VAL A 96 4.72 -2.12 -21.77
C VAL A 96 3.42 -1.66 -22.44
N CYS A 97 2.27 -2.23 -22.08
CA CYS A 97 0.97 -1.79 -22.59
C CYS A 97 0.69 -0.32 -22.23
N VAL A 98 0.96 0.08 -20.97
CA VAL A 98 0.84 1.48 -20.53
C VAL A 98 1.77 2.37 -21.32
N MET A 99 3.04 2.01 -21.48
CA MET A 99 4.05 2.79 -22.19
C MET A 99 3.69 3.03 -23.67
N LEU A 100 3.11 2.03 -24.32
CA LEU A 100 2.72 2.07 -25.73
C LEU A 100 1.32 2.64 -25.96
N SER A 101 0.60 3.03 -24.91
CA SER A 101 -0.78 3.50 -25.04
C SER A 101 -0.84 4.82 -25.83
N ARG A 102 -1.69 4.81 -26.85
CA ARG A 102 -2.05 6.00 -27.67
C ARG A 102 -3.43 6.52 -27.29
N GLU A 103 -4.23 5.69 -26.65
CA GLU A 103 -5.57 5.98 -26.17
C GLU A 103 -5.69 5.62 -24.69
N ILE A 104 -6.52 6.35 -23.97
CA ILE A 104 -6.71 6.16 -22.52
C ILE A 104 -7.25 4.75 -22.19
N ALA A 105 -8.06 4.16 -23.06
CA ALA A 105 -8.58 2.80 -22.89
C ALA A 105 -7.47 1.73 -22.86
N MET A 106 -6.44 1.88 -23.69
CA MET A 106 -5.27 1.00 -23.68
C MET A 106 -4.48 1.15 -22.38
N MET A 107 -4.39 2.38 -21.84
CA MET A 107 -3.76 2.64 -20.56
C MET A 107 -4.50 1.96 -19.41
N TYR A 108 -5.85 1.94 -19.43
CA TYR A 108 -6.66 1.20 -18.46
C TYR A 108 -6.39 -0.31 -18.53
N ALA A 109 -6.40 -0.88 -19.74
CA ALA A 109 -6.12 -2.30 -19.94
C ALA A 109 -4.72 -2.66 -19.42
N GLY A 110 -3.70 -1.87 -19.76
CA GLY A 110 -2.34 -2.03 -19.26
C GLY A 110 -2.26 -1.94 -17.74
N SER A 111 -3.00 -1.01 -17.13
CA SER A 111 -3.07 -0.84 -15.68
C SER A 111 -3.68 -2.06 -14.98
N VAL A 112 -4.77 -2.63 -15.51
CA VAL A 112 -5.36 -3.89 -14.98
C VAL A 112 -4.33 -5.01 -15.03
N VAL A 113 -3.66 -5.21 -16.17
CA VAL A 113 -2.66 -6.24 -16.36
C VAL A 113 -1.49 -6.07 -15.39
N ALA A 114 -0.99 -4.83 -15.24
CA ALA A 114 0.05 -4.49 -14.27
C ALA A 114 -0.41 -4.78 -12.83
N GLY A 115 -1.64 -4.44 -12.49
CA GLY A 115 -2.25 -4.71 -11.19
C GLY A 115 -2.33 -6.20 -10.88
N ILE A 116 -2.84 -7.03 -11.81
CA ILE A 116 -2.89 -8.48 -11.68
C ILE A 116 -1.48 -9.04 -11.43
N GLY A 117 -0.49 -8.59 -12.21
CA GLY A 117 0.89 -9.00 -12.04
C GLY A 117 1.44 -8.67 -10.65
N CYS A 118 1.25 -7.43 -10.19
CA CYS A 118 1.66 -6.98 -8.86
C CYS A 118 0.93 -7.67 -7.72
N GLY A 119 -0.34 -8.04 -7.91
CA GLY A 119 -1.15 -8.73 -6.90
C GLY A 119 -0.57 -10.08 -6.46
N THR A 120 0.26 -10.71 -7.29
CA THR A 120 0.96 -11.94 -6.93
C THR A 120 2.07 -11.73 -5.90
N PHE A 121 2.62 -10.51 -5.81
CA PHE A 121 3.77 -10.23 -4.97
C PHE A 121 3.45 -10.30 -3.48
N TYR A 122 2.28 -9.79 -3.07
CA TYR A 122 1.90 -9.73 -1.65
C TYR A 122 1.95 -11.12 -0.98
N GLY A 123 1.25 -12.10 -1.53
CA GLY A 123 1.23 -13.46 -1.02
C GLY A 123 2.62 -14.11 -1.00
N CYS A 124 3.41 -13.94 -2.07
CA CYS A 124 4.78 -14.43 -2.14
C CYS A 124 5.70 -13.79 -1.09
N ALA A 125 5.62 -12.48 -0.91
CA ALA A 125 6.48 -11.75 0.01
C ALA A 125 6.26 -12.18 1.47
N TYR A 126 4.99 -12.26 1.88
CA TYR A 126 4.68 -12.65 3.26
C TYR A 126 4.94 -14.12 3.53
N SER A 127 4.67 -15.05 2.59
CA SER A 127 4.99 -16.47 2.75
C SER A 127 6.51 -16.70 2.81
N LEU A 128 7.29 -16.08 1.91
CA LEU A 128 8.76 -16.16 1.96
C LEU A 128 9.33 -15.63 3.28
N THR A 129 8.79 -14.51 3.77
CA THR A 129 9.20 -13.94 5.07
C THR A 129 8.82 -14.89 6.21
N ALA A 130 7.62 -15.43 6.19
CA ALA A 130 7.11 -16.33 7.21
C ALA A 130 7.95 -17.64 7.32
N GLU A 131 8.36 -18.19 6.17
CA GLU A 131 9.05 -19.47 6.09
C GLU A 131 10.56 -19.37 6.36
N ASN A 132 11.19 -18.26 5.96
CA ASN A 132 12.66 -18.17 5.95
C ASN A 132 13.25 -17.32 7.07
N VAL A 133 12.49 -16.34 7.60
CA VAL A 133 13.00 -15.44 8.64
C VAL A 133 12.88 -16.06 10.02
N PRO A 134 13.99 -16.09 10.84
CA PRO A 134 13.94 -16.54 12.22
C PRO A 134 12.89 -15.78 13.04
N LYS A 135 12.27 -16.47 14.02
CA LYS A 135 11.18 -15.89 14.84
C LYS A 135 11.58 -14.58 15.53
N GLU A 136 12.84 -14.51 16.01
CA GLU A 136 13.41 -13.36 16.71
C GLU A 136 13.52 -12.11 15.82
N ASN A 137 13.69 -12.31 14.51
CA ASN A 137 13.90 -11.23 13.53
C ASN A 137 12.67 -10.95 12.67
N LYS A 138 11.55 -11.67 12.88
CA LYS A 138 10.41 -11.66 11.96
C LYS A 138 9.74 -10.29 11.88
N SER A 139 9.52 -9.64 13.04
CA SER A 139 8.89 -8.32 13.10
C SER A 139 9.75 -7.25 12.42
N LEU A 140 11.05 -7.21 12.73
CA LEU A 140 11.99 -6.26 12.11
C LEU A 140 12.10 -6.49 10.60
N SER A 141 12.20 -7.74 10.17
CA SER A 141 12.30 -8.09 8.74
C SER A 141 11.04 -7.67 7.98
N THR A 142 9.86 -7.90 8.55
CA THR A 142 8.59 -7.44 7.94
C THR A 142 8.54 -5.92 7.84
N ALA A 143 9.00 -5.21 8.86
CA ALA A 143 9.07 -3.75 8.83
C ALA A 143 10.04 -3.24 7.74
N ILE A 144 11.20 -3.89 7.58
CA ILE A 144 12.17 -3.56 6.51
C ILE A 144 11.55 -3.82 5.13
N VAL A 145 10.92 -4.97 4.93
CA VAL A 145 10.24 -5.30 3.66
C VAL A 145 9.17 -4.25 3.35
N ASN A 146 8.36 -3.88 4.33
CA ASN A 146 7.29 -2.88 4.13
C ASN A 146 7.82 -1.46 3.93
N SER A 147 9.00 -1.11 4.49
CA SER A 147 9.61 0.21 4.23
C SER A 147 9.94 0.42 2.75
N GLY A 148 10.11 -0.65 1.99
CA GLY A 148 10.26 -0.59 0.53
C GLY A 148 9.12 0.13 -0.17
N MET A 149 7.90 0.07 0.38
CA MET A 149 6.75 0.81 -0.16
C MET A 149 6.96 2.33 -0.07
N ALA A 150 7.36 2.83 1.09
CA ALA A 150 7.59 4.27 1.28
C ALA A 150 8.78 4.78 0.44
N VAL A 151 9.87 4.00 0.41
CA VAL A 151 11.05 4.34 -0.40
C VAL A 151 10.70 4.35 -1.89
N GLY A 152 9.99 3.32 -2.37
CA GLY A 152 9.54 3.23 -3.76
C GLY A 152 8.62 4.38 -4.15
N SER A 153 7.66 4.73 -3.28
CA SER A 153 6.77 5.89 -3.49
C SER A 153 7.56 7.19 -3.63
N GLY A 154 8.49 7.44 -2.71
CA GLY A 154 9.34 8.62 -2.77
C GLY A 154 10.17 8.69 -4.06
N ILE A 155 10.83 7.59 -4.44
CA ILE A 155 11.60 7.51 -5.69
C ILE A 155 10.70 7.77 -6.90
N GLY A 156 9.53 7.12 -6.98
CA GLY A 156 8.61 7.27 -8.11
C GLY A 156 8.12 8.70 -8.27
N LEU A 157 7.67 9.33 -7.17
CA LEU A 157 7.18 10.72 -7.16
C LEU A 157 8.28 11.71 -7.56
N ILE A 158 9.45 11.62 -6.91
CA ILE A 158 10.56 12.57 -7.12
C ILE A 158 11.13 12.40 -8.54
N SER A 159 11.43 11.16 -8.96
CA SER A 159 12.02 10.91 -10.27
C SER A 159 11.09 11.30 -11.42
N SER A 160 9.80 10.98 -11.31
CA SER A 160 8.83 11.36 -12.34
C SER A 160 8.61 12.88 -12.42
N SER A 161 8.46 13.55 -11.26
CA SER A 161 8.36 15.01 -11.21
C SER A 161 9.64 15.68 -11.76
N TYR A 162 10.82 15.14 -11.45
CA TYR A 162 12.09 15.70 -11.91
C TYR A 162 12.29 15.48 -13.42
N LEU A 163 12.13 14.24 -13.88
CA LEU A 163 12.44 13.88 -15.26
C LEU A 163 11.34 14.32 -16.24
N VAL A 164 10.08 14.05 -15.91
CA VAL A 164 8.95 14.34 -16.80
C VAL A 164 8.35 15.71 -16.51
N GLY A 165 8.17 16.06 -15.24
CA GLY A 165 7.58 17.35 -14.84
C GLY A 165 8.42 18.56 -15.24
N ASN A 166 9.75 18.41 -15.39
CA ASN A 166 10.63 19.45 -15.95
C ASN A 166 10.87 19.28 -17.47
N GLY A 167 10.20 18.34 -18.14
CA GLY A 167 10.33 18.14 -19.59
C GLY A 167 11.66 17.55 -20.05
N ILE A 168 12.45 16.92 -19.16
CA ILE A 168 13.76 16.32 -19.50
C ILE A 168 13.57 15.10 -20.40
N ILE A 169 12.59 14.24 -20.08
CA ILE A 169 12.21 13.08 -20.89
C ILE A 169 10.68 13.04 -21.07
N PRO A 170 10.17 12.41 -22.14
CA PRO A 170 8.75 12.15 -22.26
C PRO A 170 8.30 11.13 -21.21
N TRP A 171 6.99 11.12 -20.86
CA TRP A 171 6.45 10.23 -19.83
C TRP A 171 6.67 8.74 -20.14
N GLN A 172 6.71 8.35 -21.42
CA GLN A 172 7.07 7.00 -21.85
C GLN A 172 8.50 6.62 -21.45
N GLY A 173 9.42 7.59 -21.44
CA GLY A 173 10.80 7.40 -20.99
C GLY A 173 10.86 6.99 -19.49
N MET A 174 9.97 7.57 -18.67
CA MET A 174 9.83 7.13 -17.27
C MET A 174 9.34 5.68 -17.19
N MET A 175 8.41 5.26 -18.05
CA MET A 175 7.94 3.88 -18.09
C MET A 175 9.04 2.91 -18.54
N VAL A 176 9.94 3.34 -19.46
CA VAL A 176 11.15 2.55 -19.82
C VAL A 176 12.03 2.34 -18.59
N ALA A 177 12.31 3.40 -17.82
CA ALA A 177 13.11 3.28 -16.60
C ALA A 177 12.48 2.30 -15.57
N VAL A 178 11.17 2.40 -15.37
CA VAL A 178 10.41 1.47 -14.53
C VAL A 178 10.52 0.04 -15.06
N LEU A 179 10.36 -0.17 -16.36
CA LEU A 179 10.47 -1.49 -17.00
C LEU A 179 11.84 -2.11 -16.78
N VAL A 180 12.91 -1.32 -16.89
CA VAL A 180 14.29 -1.78 -16.61
C VAL A 180 14.40 -2.28 -15.16
N VAL A 181 13.85 -1.54 -14.18
CA VAL A 181 13.84 -1.96 -12.78
C VAL A 181 13.08 -3.28 -12.61
N ILE A 182 11.91 -3.45 -13.24
CA ILE A 182 11.11 -4.67 -13.16
C ILE A 182 11.86 -5.87 -13.76
N VAL A 183 12.50 -5.69 -14.92
CA VAL A 183 13.29 -6.76 -15.59
C VAL A 183 14.51 -7.14 -14.74
N CYS A 184 15.20 -6.18 -14.14
CA CYS A 184 16.27 -6.45 -13.17
C CYS A 184 15.74 -7.27 -11.98
N MET A 185 14.56 -6.93 -11.45
CA MET A 185 13.95 -7.67 -10.36
C MET A 185 13.54 -9.09 -10.77
N LEU A 186 13.02 -9.30 -11.99
CA LEU A 186 12.75 -10.63 -12.53
C LEU A 186 14.01 -11.50 -12.54
N PHE A 187 15.13 -10.94 -13.02
CA PHE A 187 16.42 -11.64 -13.00
C PHE A 187 16.85 -11.99 -11.57
N VAL A 188 16.76 -11.05 -10.63
CA VAL A 188 17.13 -11.27 -9.23
C VAL A 188 16.24 -12.33 -8.59
N PHE A 189 14.92 -12.29 -8.78
CA PHE A 189 13.99 -13.29 -8.24
C PHE A 189 14.28 -14.68 -8.80
N SER A 190 14.55 -14.78 -10.10
CA SER A 190 14.87 -16.08 -10.75
C SER A 190 16.13 -16.74 -10.16
N ARG A 191 17.12 -15.92 -9.72
CA ARG A 191 18.40 -16.41 -9.20
C ARG A 191 18.40 -16.65 -7.69
N VAL A 192 17.61 -15.88 -6.93
CA VAL A 192 17.69 -15.90 -5.45
C VAL A 192 16.58 -16.74 -4.83
N ILE A 193 15.36 -16.71 -5.36
CA ILE A 193 14.25 -17.47 -4.79
C ILE A 193 14.41 -18.94 -5.15
N ARG A 194 14.37 -19.80 -4.13
CA ARG A 194 14.44 -21.25 -4.29
C ARG A 194 13.15 -21.81 -4.89
N SER A 195 13.25 -22.90 -5.62
CA SER A 195 12.07 -23.65 -6.06
C SER A 195 11.37 -24.32 -4.87
N LYS A 196 10.12 -24.76 -5.07
CA LYS A 196 9.36 -25.44 -4.01
C LYS A 196 10.07 -26.74 -3.59
N GLU A 197 10.59 -27.46 -4.55
CA GLU A 197 11.33 -28.70 -4.34
C GLU A 197 12.58 -28.47 -3.47
N GLU A 198 13.37 -27.43 -3.78
CA GLU A 198 14.55 -27.03 -2.98
C GLU A 198 14.17 -26.54 -1.57
N ALA A 199 12.99 -25.90 -1.44
CA ALA A 199 12.51 -25.41 -0.15
C ALA A 199 12.00 -26.56 0.74
N ASP A 200 11.29 -27.53 0.16
CA ASP A 200 10.74 -28.70 0.86
C ASP A 200 11.86 -29.64 1.34
N GLU A 201 12.93 -29.82 0.57
CA GLU A 201 14.13 -30.60 1.00
C GLU A 201 14.85 -29.97 2.22
N LEU A 202 14.70 -28.66 2.42
CA LEU A 202 15.31 -27.91 3.52
C LEU A 202 14.36 -27.68 4.71
N ARG A 203 13.09 -28.04 4.54
CA ARG A 203 12.07 -27.87 5.57
C ARG A 203 12.21 -28.96 6.63
N ASP A 204 12.38 -28.55 7.89
CA ASP A 204 12.25 -29.48 9.02
C ASP A 204 10.77 -29.87 9.15
N ALA A 205 10.47 -31.14 9.16
CA ALA A 205 9.12 -31.73 9.25
C ALA A 205 8.38 -31.44 10.58
N SER A 206 8.94 -30.59 11.45
CA SER A 206 8.47 -30.36 12.83
C SER A 206 7.58 -29.14 13.04
N LEU A 207 7.19 -28.39 11.98
CA LEU A 207 6.25 -27.26 12.13
C LEU A 207 4.81 -27.74 11.84
N PRO A 208 3.92 -27.77 12.85
CA PRO A 208 2.52 -28.14 12.61
C PRO A 208 1.83 -27.14 11.68
N ALA A 209 1.03 -27.67 10.77
CA ALA A 209 0.09 -26.87 9.99
C ALA A 209 -0.88 -26.16 10.96
N PRO A 210 -1.36 -24.95 10.66
CA PRO A 210 -2.36 -24.30 11.49
C PRO A 210 -3.65 -25.11 11.46
N GLU A 211 -3.91 -25.87 12.51
CA GLU A 211 -5.15 -26.60 12.71
C GLU A 211 -6.20 -25.68 13.34
N GLY A 212 -7.33 -25.51 12.67
CA GLY A 212 -8.51 -24.86 13.22
C GLY A 212 -9.53 -24.53 12.13
N LYS A 213 -10.79 -24.95 12.35
CA LYS A 213 -11.90 -24.52 11.49
C LYS A 213 -12.13 -23.03 11.70
N THR A 214 -12.17 -22.27 10.61
CA THR A 214 -12.47 -20.83 10.63
C THR A 214 -13.96 -20.65 11.01
N ASP A 215 -14.22 -20.02 12.15
CA ASP A 215 -15.56 -19.54 12.48
C ASP A 215 -15.86 -18.26 11.68
N ILE A 216 -16.58 -18.43 10.56
CA ILE A 216 -16.95 -17.33 9.66
C ILE A 216 -17.85 -16.32 10.40
N HIS A 217 -18.70 -16.74 11.33
CA HIS A 217 -19.55 -15.82 12.08
C HIS A 217 -18.74 -14.86 12.98
N ALA A 218 -17.58 -15.30 13.46
CA ALA A 218 -16.69 -14.44 14.23
C ALA A 218 -16.18 -13.24 13.43
N LEU A 219 -16.06 -13.34 12.08
CA LEU A 219 -15.61 -12.27 11.20
C LEU A 219 -16.63 -11.13 11.07
N PHE A 220 -17.90 -11.39 11.34
CA PHE A 220 -18.99 -10.41 11.23
C PHE A 220 -19.47 -9.88 12.59
N ARG A 221 -18.71 -10.12 13.67
CA ARG A 221 -18.99 -9.47 14.96
C ARG A 221 -18.94 -7.93 14.80
N PRO A 222 -19.80 -7.18 15.52
CA PRO A 222 -19.84 -5.71 15.38
C PRO A 222 -18.48 -5.04 15.51
N GLN A 223 -17.62 -5.55 16.40
CA GLN A 223 -16.25 -5.06 16.60
C GLN A 223 -15.40 -5.22 15.34
N MET A 224 -15.50 -6.39 14.67
CA MET A 224 -14.78 -6.66 13.42
C MET A 224 -15.27 -5.76 12.30
N VAL A 225 -16.59 -5.68 12.11
CA VAL A 225 -17.20 -4.84 11.08
C VAL A 225 -16.83 -3.37 11.29
N SER A 226 -16.85 -2.89 12.54
CA SER A 226 -16.43 -1.50 12.83
C SER A 226 -14.95 -1.24 12.49
N ALA A 227 -14.08 -2.24 12.70
CA ALA A 227 -12.67 -2.13 12.30
C ALA A 227 -12.49 -2.16 10.77
N TYR A 228 -13.29 -2.92 10.04
CA TYR A 228 -13.27 -2.94 8.58
C TYR A 228 -13.70 -1.58 8.01
N ILE A 229 -14.78 -0.99 8.55
CA ILE A 229 -15.26 0.35 8.17
C ILE A 229 -14.20 1.40 8.48
N LEU A 230 -13.60 1.36 9.66
CA LEU A 230 -12.53 2.27 10.04
C LEU A 230 -11.35 2.15 9.09
N TYR A 231 -10.89 0.94 8.81
CA TYR A 231 -9.73 0.71 7.94
C TYR A 231 -10.01 1.11 6.50
N PHE A 232 -11.23 0.87 5.98
CA PHE A 232 -11.65 1.43 4.70
C PHE A 232 -11.55 2.95 4.70
N SER A 233 -11.97 3.61 5.77
CA SER A 233 -11.96 5.08 5.89
C SER A 233 -10.53 5.63 5.90
N THR A 234 -9.65 5.03 6.69
CA THR A 234 -8.22 5.36 6.74
C THR A 234 -7.55 5.19 5.38
N MET A 235 -7.82 4.05 4.74
CA MET A 235 -7.27 3.73 3.42
C MET A 235 -7.82 4.63 2.32
N TYR A 236 -9.09 5.07 2.41
CA TYR A 236 -9.67 5.98 1.43
C TYR A 236 -8.89 7.29 1.36
N ALA A 237 -8.62 7.90 2.51
CA ALA A 237 -7.82 9.12 2.57
C ALA A 237 -6.36 8.89 2.11
N TYR A 238 -5.78 7.75 2.47
CA TYR A 238 -4.43 7.39 2.03
C TYR A 238 -4.34 7.28 0.50
N TYR A 239 -5.27 6.58 -0.16
CA TYR A 239 -5.25 6.42 -1.61
C TYR A 239 -5.69 7.68 -2.37
N LEU A 240 -6.51 8.53 -1.76
CA LEU A 240 -6.74 9.87 -2.28
C LEU A 240 -5.44 10.67 -2.31
N ILE A 241 -4.68 10.69 -1.22
CA ILE A 241 -3.38 11.36 -1.12
C ILE A 241 -2.37 10.76 -2.11
N ASP A 242 -2.25 9.43 -2.15
CA ASP A 242 -1.34 8.71 -3.06
C ASP A 242 -1.59 9.08 -4.54
N THR A 243 -2.86 9.27 -4.91
CA THR A 243 -3.25 9.52 -6.29
C THR A 243 -3.30 11.02 -6.64
N TRP A 244 -3.92 11.83 -5.78
CA TRP A 244 -4.30 13.20 -6.15
C TRP A 244 -3.47 14.29 -5.50
N LEU A 245 -2.70 14.01 -4.43
CA LEU A 245 -1.88 15.04 -3.79
C LEU A 245 -0.91 15.71 -4.76
N PRO A 246 -0.15 14.99 -5.63
CA PRO A 246 0.77 15.64 -6.57
C PRO A 246 0.04 16.61 -7.50
N ASN A 247 -1.06 16.17 -8.11
CA ASN A 247 -1.82 17.00 -9.03
C ASN A 247 -2.52 18.18 -8.32
N PHE A 248 -3.00 17.99 -7.08
CA PHE A 248 -3.53 19.08 -6.26
C PHE A 248 -2.47 20.15 -5.95
N LEU A 249 -1.25 19.73 -5.61
CA LEU A 249 -0.14 20.65 -5.37
C LEU A 249 0.21 21.43 -6.62
N GLU A 250 0.23 20.77 -7.77
CA GLU A 250 0.54 21.40 -9.07
C GLU A 250 -0.55 22.39 -9.48
N THR A 251 -1.80 21.95 -9.54
CA THR A 251 -2.91 22.72 -10.17
C THR A 251 -3.56 23.73 -9.25
N GLU A 252 -3.56 23.49 -7.94
CA GLU A 252 -4.32 24.31 -6.98
C GLU A 252 -3.45 24.99 -5.91
N ARG A 253 -2.16 24.60 -5.77
CA ARG A 253 -1.26 25.16 -4.75
C ARG A 253 0.02 25.77 -5.31
N GLY A 254 0.18 25.80 -6.63
CA GLY A 254 1.27 26.52 -7.31
C GLY A 254 2.64 25.86 -7.14
N PHE A 255 2.70 24.55 -6.82
CA PHE A 255 3.94 23.80 -6.90
C PHE A 255 4.23 23.45 -8.36
N ALA A 256 5.52 23.35 -8.74
CA ALA A 256 5.91 23.03 -10.10
C ALA A 256 7.13 22.10 -10.14
N GLY A 257 7.22 21.31 -11.20
CA GLY A 257 8.36 20.45 -11.48
C GLY A 257 8.71 19.55 -10.30
N THR A 258 9.98 19.48 -9.94
CA THR A 258 10.51 18.63 -8.86
C THR A 258 9.84 18.87 -7.49
N ALA A 259 9.41 20.11 -7.21
CA ALA A 259 8.81 20.45 -5.92
C ALA A 259 7.51 19.68 -5.66
N VAL A 260 6.74 19.33 -6.70
CA VAL A 260 5.54 18.50 -6.61
C VAL A 260 5.87 17.11 -6.03
N GLY A 261 6.87 16.44 -6.63
CA GLY A 261 7.27 15.11 -6.20
C GLY A 261 7.90 15.10 -4.80
N VAL A 262 8.78 16.06 -4.51
CA VAL A 262 9.42 16.20 -3.20
C VAL A 262 8.37 16.42 -2.12
N ALA A 263 7.48 17.42 -2.26
CA ALA A 263 6.45 17.70 -1.27
C ALA A 263 5.51 16.49 -1.06
N SER A 264 5.05 15.86 -2.15
CA SER A 264 4.18 14.68 -2.07
C SER A 264 4.87 13.48 -1.41
N SER A 265 6.17 13.27 -1.62
CA SER A 265 6.92 12.16 -1.03
C SER A 265 7.06 12.25 0.49
N LEU A 266 6.97 13.45 1.06
CA LEU A 266 7.10 13.68 2.50
C LEU A 266 6.03 12.94 3.32
N VAL A 267 4.84 12.71 2.75
CA VAL A 267 3.81 11.86 3.41
C VAL A 267 4.36 10.48 3.73
N PHE A 268 5.02 9.85 2.75
CA PHE A 268 5.51 8.48 2.87
C PHE A 268 6.72 8.38 3.80
N PHE A 269 7.64 9.33 3.70
CA PHE A 269 8.81 9.35 4.58
C PHE A 269 8.45 9.68 6.02
N ALA A 270 7.53 10.61 6.27
CA ALA A 270 7.05 10.94 7.61
C ALA A 270 6.25 9.79 8.27
N ALA A 271 5.63 8.94 7.46
CA ALA A 271 4.86 7.80 7.94
C ALA A 271 5.73 6.73 8.62
N ILE A 272 7.00 6.59 8.23
CA ILE A 272 7.92 5.60 8.80
C ILE A 272 8.15 5.86 10.31
N PRO A 273 8.63 7.04 10.74
CA PRO A 273 8.79 7.33 12.17
C PRO A 273 7.44 7.34 12.90
N GLY A 274 6.35 7.78 12.28
CA GLY A 274 5.01 7.72 12.86
C GLY A 274 4.61 6.30 13.23
N ALA A 275 4.74 5.36 12.31
CA ALA A 275 4.45 3.95 12.57
C ALA A 275 5.26 3.38 13.75
N LEU A 276 6.56 3.68 13.82
CA LEU A 276 7.43 3.21 14.89
C LEU A 276 7.07 3.79 16.26
N VAL A 277 6.78 5.09 16.32
CA VAL A 277 6.44 5.78 17.57
C VAL A 277 5.12 5.28 18.12
N PHE A 278 4.07 5.25 17.28
CA PHE A 278 2.73 4.92 17.76
C PHE A 278 2.52 3.42 17.96
N SER A 279 3.20 2.54 17.23
CA SER A 279 3.21 1.11 17.54
C SER A 279 3.82 0.85 18.92
N ARG A 280 4.97 1.47 19.25
CA ARG A 280 5.58 1.35 20.56
C ARG A 280 4.72 1.93 21.68
N LEU A 281 4.03 3.04 21.42
CA LEU A 281 3.09 3.64 22.36
C LEU A 281 1.92 2.70 22.65
N ALA A 282 1.34 2.11 21.62
CA ALA A 282 0.23 1.16 21.73
C ALA A 282 0.63 -0.13 22.47
N ASP A 283 1.86 -0.61 22.26
CA ASP A 283 2.39 -1.78 22.97
C ASP A 283 2.58 -1.50 24.47
N LYS A 284 2.99 -0.27 24.84
CA LYS A 284 3.11 0.15 26.23
C LYS A 284 1.77 0.39 26.92
N MET A 285 0.70 0.62 26.15
CA MET A 285 -0.63 0.97 26.65
C MET A 285 -1.71 0.06 26.03
N PRO A 286 -1.65 -1.26 26.26
CA PRO A 286 -2.52 -2.24 25.59
C PRO A 286 -4.03 -1.99 25.81
N ASP A 287 -4.41 -1.48 27.00
CA ASP A 287 -5.80 -1.16 27.33
C ASP A 287 -6.32 0.11 26.67
N ARG A 288 -5.43 0.95 26.10
CA ARG A 288 -5.77 2.23 25.46
C ARG A 288 -5.69 2.20 23.94
N LYS A 289 -5.51 1.02 23.32
CA LYS A 289 -5.39 0.90 21.85
C LYS A 289 -6.55 1.58 21.13
N VAL A 290 -7.79 1.37 21.56
CA VAL A 290 -8.98 2.00 20.97
C VAL A 290 -8.90 3.53 21.05
N SER A 291 -8.52 4.08 22.20
CA SER A 291 -8.38 5.54 22.36
C SER A 291 -7.25 6.12 21.51
N ILE A 292 -6.13 5.39 21.37
CA ILE A 292 -5.00 5.79 20.52
C ILE A 292 -5.43 5.80 19.05
N ILE A 293 -6.12 4.76 18.58
CA ILE A 293 -6.63 4.68 17.20
C ILE A 293 -7.54 5.88 16.91
N ILE A 294 -8.52 6.17 17.79
CA ILE A 294 -9.46 7.27 17.61
C ILE A 294 -8.71 8.63 17.60
N ALA A 295 -7.77 8.82 18.52
CA ALA A 295 -7.00 10.07 18.58
C ALA A 295 -6.19 10.28 17.30
N LEU A 296 -5.53 9.24 16.77
CA LEU A 296 -4.76 9.31 15.54
C LEU A 296 -5.63 9.63 14.31
N GLU A 297 -6.80 9.00 14.20
CA GLU A 297 -7.75 9.27 13.09
C GLU A 297 -8.27 10.71 13.14
N LEU A 298 -8.62 11.21 14.33
CA LEU A 298 -9.07 12.59 14.49
C LEU A 298 -7.94 13.60 14.17
N ILE A 299 -6.71 13.31 14.58
CA ILE A 299 -5.55 14.13 14.24
C ILE A 299 -5.29 14.07 12.73
N ALA A 300 -5.36 12.89 12.10
CA ALA A 300 -5.19 12.75 10.65
C ALA A 300 -6.25 13.54 9.89
N ALA A 301 -7.51 13.47 10.30
CA ALA A 301 -8.59 14.27 9.71
C ALA A 301 -8.35 15.79 9.88
N ALA A 302 -7.90 16.22 11.06
CA ALA A 302 -7.57 17.62 11.32
C ALA A 302 -6.37 18.09 10.47
N MET A 303 -5.34 17.24 10.28
CA MET A 303 -4.19 17.57 9.44
C MET A 303 -4.56 17.64 7.96
N LEU A 304 -5.46 16.78 7.48
CA LEU A 304 -6.03 16.90 6.13
C LEU A 304 -6.77 18.22 5.97
N LEU A 305 -7.62 18.56 6.92
CA LEU A 305 -8.36 19.83 6.89
C LEU A 305 -7.40 21.02 6.90
N PHE A 306 -6.40 21.01 7.76
CA PHE A 306 -5.37 22.05 7.82
C PHE A 306 -4.63 22.19 6.49
N MET A 307 -4.23 21.08 5.88
CA MET A 307 -3.53 21.04 4.58
C MET A 307 -4.34 21.70 3.47
N ILE A 308 -5.65 21.42 3.40
CA ILE A 308 -6.48 21.93 2.30
C ILE A 308 -6.97 23.37 2.52
N THR A 309 -7.01 23.84 3.78
CA THR A 309 -7.47 25.20 4.09
C THR A 309 -6.36 26.24 4.14
N THR A 310 -5.10 25.81 4.29
CA THR A 310 -3.97 26.74 4.32
C THR A 310 -3.64 27.25 2.92
N GLY A 311 -3.43 28.54 2.77
CA GLY A 311 -2.93 29.19 1.55
C GLY A 311 -1.40 29.29 1.46
N ASN A 312 -0.70 29.01 2.55
CA ASN A 312 0.74 29.11 2.64
C ASN A 312 1.42 27.78 2.32
N GLN A 313 2.32 27.77 1.32
CA GLN A 313 2.99 26.53 0.89
C GLN A 313 3.82 25.86 2.00
N ALA A 314 4.51 26.64 2.86
CA ALA A 314 5.29 26.07 3.95
C ALA A 314 4.40 25.39 5.01
N LEU A 315 3.28 26.03 5.37
CA LEU A 315 2.30 25.44 6.29
C LEU A 315 1.63 24.20 5.66
N LEU A 316 1.39 24.21 4.35
CA LEU A 316 0.86 23.06 3.63
C LEU A 316 1.83 21.87 3.71
N VAL A 317 3.13 22.10 3.51
CA VAL A 317 4.17 21.06 3.67
C VAL A 317 4.21 20.51 5.09
N ILE A 318 4.07 21.38 6.11
CA ILE A 318 3.94 20.94 7.52
C ILE A 318 2.71 20.03 7.69
N GLY A 319 1.57 20.40 7.10
CA GLY A 319 0.35 19.58 7.10
C GLY A 319 0.56 18.21 6.44
N ILE A 320 1.26 18.18 5.30
CA ILE A 320 1.63 16.94 4.60
C ILE A 320 2.47 16.01 5.49
N VAL A 321 3.52 16.55 6.10
CA VAL A 321 4.40 15.79 7.00
C VAL A 321 3.62 15.31 8.23
N ALA A 322 2.79 16.16 8.82
CA ALA A 322 1.99 15.81 9.98
C ALA A 322 0.95 14.72 9.63
N TYR A 323 0.24 14.86 8.49
CA TYR A 323 -0.67 13.81 8.04
C TYR A 323 0.08 12.48 7.79
N GLY A 324 1.26 12.51 7.20
CA GLY A 324 2.08 11.30 7.03
C GLY A 324 2.43 10.65 8.38
N PHE A 325 2.85 11.46 9.35
CA PHE A 325 3.28 10.99 10.67
C PHE A 325 2.13 10.39 11.52
N PHE A 326 0.94 10.98 11.48
CA PHE A 326 -0.22 10.55 12.28
C PHE A 326 -1.20 9.64 11.52
N GLY A 327 -1.10 9.55 10.20
CA GLY A 327 -2.08 8.89 9.34
C GLY A 327 -1.95 7.36 9.28
N LYS A 328 -2.26 6.81 8.12
CA LYS A 328 -2.48 5.38 7.87
C LYS A 328 -1.42 4.45 8.47
N LEU A 329 -0.13 4.71 8.28
CA LEU A 329 0.93 3.82 8.77
C LEU A 329 1.12 3.88 10.29
N ALA A 330 0.67 4.95 10.95
CA ALA A 330 0.63 5.02 12.41
C ALA A 330 -0.54 4.20 12.99
N VAL A 331 -1.68 4.21 12.32
CA VAL A 331 -2.93 3.59 12.79
C VAL A 331 -3.00 2.09 12.48
N GLU A 332 -2.65 1.69 11.27
CA GLU A 332 -2.80 0.32 10.77
C GLU A 332 -2.18 -0.76 11.66
N PRO A 333 -0.92 -0.67 12.13
CA PRO A 333 -0.33 -1.67 13.00
C PRO A 333 -1.08 -1.82 14.33
N ILE A 334 -1.65 -0.72 14.83
CA ILE A 334 -2.41 -0.73 16.09
C ILE A 334 -3.75 -1.43 15.90
N ILE A 335 -4.45 -1.17 14.78
CA ILE A 335 -5.69 -1.89 14.44
C ILE A 335 -5.40 -3.39 14.29
N ILE A 336 -4.34 -3.77 13.59
CA ILE A 336 -3.92 -5.18 13.42
C ILE A 336 -3.64 -5.82 14.78
N SER A 337 -2.89 -5.12 15.64
CA SER A 337 -2.60 -5.60 17.00
C SER A 337 -3.85 -5.67 17.88
N TRP A 338 -4.82 -4.78 17.71
CA TRP A 338 -6.10 -4.85 18.42
C TRP A 338 -6.97 -5.99 17.91
N LEU A 339 -7.06 -6.18 16.58
CA LEU A 339 -7.78 -7.30 15.96
C LEU A 339 -7.26 -8.68 16.42
N SER A 340 -5.93 -8.80 16.62
CA SER A 340 -5.33 -10.06 17.07
C SER A 340 -5.91 -10.57 18.41
N GLY A 341 -6.40 -9.66 19.25
CA GLY A 341 -7.07 -10.00 20.51
C GLY A 341 -8.44 -10.69 20.35
N TYR A 342 -9.03 -10.64 19.16
CA TYR A 342 -10.32 -11.29 18.84
C TYR A 342 -10.12 -12.56 18.01
N ALA A 343 -8.91 -12.87 17.61
CA ALA A 343 -8.60 -14.04 16.81
C ALA A 343 -8.53 -15.28 17.69
N SER A 344 -9.29 -16.31 17.35
CA SER A 344 -9.23 -17.63 18.00
C SER A 344 -8.90 -18.71 16.97
N GLY A 345 -7.85 -19.48 17.24
CA GLY A 345 -7.49 -20.66 16.45
C GLY A 345 -7.12 -20.38 15.00
N GLY A 346 -7.57 -21.20 14.06
CA GLY A 346 -7.23 -21.14 12.63
C GLY A 346 -7.82 -19.97 11.84
N SER A 347 -8.56 -19.05 12.48
CA SER A 347 -9.25 -17.94 11.80
C SER A 347 -8.40 -16.66 11.60
N VAL A 348 -7.19 -16.59 12.15
CA VAL A 348 -6.34 -15.38 12.18
C VAL A 348 -6.00 -14.88 10.75
N ALA A 349 -5.56 -15.78 9.90
CA ALA A 349 -5.19 -15.42 8.51
C ALA A 349 -6.40 -14.94 7.71
N THR A 350 -7.54 -15.60 7.86
CA THR A 350 -8.80 -15.22 7.19
C THR A 350 -9.27 -13.85 7.68
N MET A 351 -9.20 -13.57 8.98
CA MET A 351 -9.55 -12.28 9.57
C MET A 351 -8.70 -11.14 8.98
N TYR A 352 -7.39 -11.32 8.92
CA TYR A 352 -6.52 -10.31 8.30
C TYR A 352 -6.75 -10.18 6.79
N GLY A 353 -7.10 -11.28 6.11
CA GLY A 353 -7.49 -11.25 4.71
C GLY A 353 -8.73 -10.40 4.47
N PHE A 354 -9.79 -10.58 5.28
CA PHE A 354 -10.99 -9.75 5.23
C PHE A 354 -10.69 -8.29 5.56
N PHE A 355 -9.95 -8.03 6.64
CA PHE A 355 -9.53 -6.68 7.01
C PHE A 355 -8.80 -5.97 5.86
N ASN A 356 -7.80 -6.62 5.27
CA ASN A 356 -7.06 -6.06 4.16
C ASN A 356 -7.94 -5.86 2.92
N PHE A 357 -8.81 -6.81 2.60
CA PHE A 357 -9.74 -6.71 1.46
C PHE A 357 -10.63 -5.46 1.57
N PHE A 358 -11.28 -5.25 2.72
CA PHE A 358 -12.13 -4.08 2.94
C PHE A 358 -11.34 -2.77 2.84
N GLY A 359 -10.15 -2.71 3.41
CA GLY A 359 -9.28 -1.54 3.27
C GLY A 359 -8.89 -1.29 1.81
N MET A 360 -8.48 -2.33 1.09
CA MET A 360 -8.04 -2.23 -0.30
C MET A 360 -9.16 -1.87 -1.28
N MET A 361 -10.43 -2.13 -0.96
CA MET A 361 -11.56 -1.66 -1.78
C MET A 361 -11.57 -0.13 -1.94
N SER A 362 -11.06 0.61 -0.95
CA SER A 362 -10.94 2.07 -1.04
C SER A 362 -9.97 2.51 -2.14
N SER A 363 -8.93 1.74 -2.42
CA SER A 363 -7.96 2.05 -3.48
C SER A 363 -8.56 1.99 -4.89
N VAL A 364 -9.63 1.21 -5.05
CA VAL A 364 -10.37 1.10 -6.32
C VAL A 364 -11.29 2.30 -6.51
N VAL A 365 -11.94 2.77 -5.43
CA VAL A 365 -12.99 3.78 -5.54
C VAL A 365 -12.49 5.22 -5.32
N ALA A 366 -11.54 5.45 -4.41
CA ALA A 366 -11.09 6.79 -4.03
C ALA A 366 -10.53 7.61 -5.21
N PRO A 367 -9.68 7.05 -6.09
CA PRO A 367 -9.12 7.81 -7.21
C PRO A 367 -10.20 8.33 -8.16
N THR A 368 -11.12 7.47 -8.59
CA THR A 368 -12.16 7.83 -9.54
C THR A 368 -13.21 8.76 -8.94
N ILE A 369 -13.65 8.51 -7.70
CA ILE A 369 -14.64 9.38 -7.03
C ILE A 369 -14.07 10.79 -6.84
N THR A 370 -12.81 10.92 -6.39
CA THR A 370 -12.16 12.22 -6.24
C THR A 370 -12.02 12.94 -7.57
N GLY A 371 -11.65 12.21 -8.64
CA GLY A 371 -11.58 12.76 -9.99
C GLY A 371 -12.95 13.27 -10.48
N ALA A 372 -14.02 12.48 -10.30
CA ALA A 372 -15.37 12.85 -10.70
C ALA A 372 -15.89 14.09 -9.92
N LEU A 373 -15.60 14.16 -8.62
CA LEU A 373 -15.91 15.35 -7.82
C LEU A 373 -15.14 16.57 -8.32
N SER A 374 -13.87 16.40 -8.68
CA SER A 374 -13.05 17.46 -9.24
C SER A 374 -13.60 17.96 -10.58
N ASP A 375 -14.05 17.07 -11.47
CA ASP A 375 -14.67 17.43 -12.74
C ASP A 375 -15.99 18.18 -12.54
N ALA A 376 -16.79 17.78 -11.55
CA ALA A 376 -18.09 18.40 -11.26
C ALA A 376 -17.96 19.77 -10.58
N THR A 377 -16.92 19.99 -9.79
CA THR A 377 -16.76 21.18 -8.93
C THR A 377 -15.66 22.14 -9.35
N GLY A 378 -14.80 21.73 -10.28
CA GLY A 378 -13.62 22.48 -10.71
C GLY A 378 -12.43 22.44 -9.72
N THR A 379 -12.52 21.70 -8.62
CA THR A 379 -11.48 21.62 -7.59
C THR A 379 -11.43 20.25 -6.92
N LYS A 380 -10.26 19.81 -6.52
CA LYS A 380 -10.04 18.56 -5.78
C LYS A 380 -10.42 18.66 -4.30
N LEU A 381 -10.66 19.86 -3.80
CA LEU A 381 -11.02 20.11 -2.39
C LEU A 381 -12.19 19.25 -1.92
N TRP A 382 -13.21 19.05 -2.76
CA TRP A 382 -14.38 18.24 -2.41
C TRP A 382 -14.05 16.77 -2.22
N GLY A 383 -13.05 16.25 -2.94
CA GLY A 383 -12.51 14.91 -2.69
C GLY A 383 -11.87 14.79 -1.31
N PHE A 384 -11.08 15.79 -0.91
CA PHE A 384 -10.48 15.85 0.41
C PHE A 384 -11.53 16.00 1.52
N TYR A 385 -12.55 16.87 1.36
CA TYR A 385 -13.65 16.98 2.32
C TYR A 385 -14.41 15.67 2.46
N LEU A 386 -14.66 14.97 1.36
CA LEU A 386 -15.27 13.64 1.40
C LEU A 386 -14.40 12.64 2.19
N ALA A 387 -13.09 12.63 1.99
CA ALA A 387 -12.18 11.75 2.73
C ALA A 387 -12.20 12.07 4.23
N ILE A 388 -12.20 13.35 4.61
CA ILE A 388 -12.34 13.79 6.00
C ILE A 388 -13.66 13.29 6.60
N ALA A 389 -14.78 13.46 5.88
CA ALA A 389 -16.09 12.98 6.32
C ALA A 389 -16.10 11.46 6.52
N ILE A 390 -15.51 10.71 5.58
CA ILE A 390 -15.40 9.25 5.65
C ILE A 390 -14.57 8.83 6.87
N ILE A 391 -13.42 9.49 7.15
CA ILE A 391 -12.61 9.22 8.35
C ILE A 391 -13.44 9.47 9.61
N LEU A 392 -14.12 10.60 9.71
CA LEU A 392 -14.91 10.96 10.90
C LEU A 392 -16.07 9.98 11.12
N ILE A 393 -16.76 9.55 10.06
CA ILE A 393 -17.84 8.55 10.12
C ILE A 393 -17.28 7.20 10.57
N GLY A 394 -16.19 6.72 9.95
CA GLY A 394 -15.56 5.45 10.32
C GLY A 394 -15.07 5.45 11.78
N THR A 395 -14.46 6.55 12.21
CA THR A 395 -14.00 6.76 13.59
C THR A 395 -15.17 6.77 14.57
N LEU A 396 -16.28 7.44 14.23
CA LEU A 396 -17.49 7.48 15.04
C LEU A 396 -18.11 6.09 15.19
N VAL A 397 -18.25 5.34 14.10
CA VAL A 397 -18.77 3.96 14.12
C VAL A 397 -17.89 3.07 15.01
N PHE A 398 -16.57 3.17 14.84
CA PHE A 398 -15.62 2.41 15.65
C PHE A 398 -15.71 2.77 17.14
N PHE A 399 -15.81 4.06 17.46
CA PHE A 399 -16.00 4.54 18.84
C PHE A 399 -17.30 4.00 19.45
N LEU A 400 -18.45 4.16 18.76
CA LEU A 400 -19.75 3.76 19.30
C LEU A 400 -19.83 2.27 19.61
N VAL A 401 -19.24 1.43 18.76
CA VAL A 401 -19.23 -0.02 18.95
C VAL A 401 -18.30 -0.43 20.09
N ASN A 402 -17.15 0.23 20.26
CA ASN A 402 -16.10 -0.22 21.19
C ASN A 402 -16.09 0.51 22.54
N ARG A 403 -16.87 1.60 22.72
CA ARG A 403 -16.92 2.37 23.97
C ARG A 403 -17.36 1.56 25.20
N LYS A 404 -18.25 0.56 24.99
CA LYS A 404 -18.77 -0.26 26.12
C LYS A 404 -17.75 -1.26 26.66
N HIS A 405 -16.74 -1.62 25.90
CA HIS A 405 -15.69 -2.56 26.34
C HIS A 405 -14.57 -1.90 27.14
N GLN A 406 -14.46 -0.56 27.13
CA GLN A 406 -13.52 0.19 27.97
C GLN A 406 -14.03 0.28 29.42
N GLY A 407 -15.34 0.22 29.66
CA GLY A 407 -15.93 0.34 31.00
C GLY A 407 -16.06 -0.98 31.78
N GLN A 408 -15.78 -2.15 31.17
CA GLN A 408 -15.89 -3.44 31.85
C GLN A 408 -14.55 -4.01 32.36
N LYS A 409 -13.43 -3.31 32.11
CA LYS A 409 -12.09 -3.68 32.59
C LYS A 409 -11.46 -2.63 33.52
N ALA A 410 -12.23 -1.66 33.98
CA ALA A 410 -11.83 -0.69 34.99
C ALA A 410 -12.33 -1.13 36.40
#